data_76a6133b68272d0cf7d750b980f4fde9
#
_entry.id   76a6133b68272d0cf7d750b980f4fde9
#
_cell.length_a   1.000
_cell.length_b   1.000
_cell.length_c   1.000
_cell.angle_alpha   90.00
_cell.angle_beta   90.00
_cell.angle_gamma   90.00
#
_symmetry.space_group_name_H-M   'P 1'
#
loop_
_entity.id
_entity.type
_entity.pdbx_description
1 polymer ?
#
loop_
_entity_poly.entity_id
_entity_poly.type
_entity_poly.pdbx_seq_one_letter_code
_entity_poly.pdbx_strand_id
1 'polypeptide(L)'
;DTQEEMLKKADELAFEHVQVMTKDPDYFLNNMTNFGALFLGPRTNVSFGDKVIGTNHTLPTNRNARYTGGLWVGKFIKTCTYQKVLTDEASTMVGEYCSRLCAIEGMIAHGEQANLRVRRYGRQDVPYGGVPA
;
A
#
# COMPACT_ATOMS: atom_id res chain seq x y z
N ASP A 1 30.50 2.25 16.00
CA ASP A 1 29.29 1.74 15.36
C ASP A 1 29.50 1.73 13.84
N THR A 2 29.01 0.73 13.17
CA THR A 2 29.04 0.63 11.71
C THR A 2 27.90 1.44 11.08
N GLN A 3 28.00 1.74 9.78
CA GLN A 3 26.92 2.40 9.04
C GLN A 3 25.64 1.56 9.06
N GLU A 4 25.76 0.23 9.03
CA GLU A 4 24.65 -0.70 9.08
C GLU A 4 23.92 -0.67 10.44
N GLU A 5 24.67 -0.64 11.55
CA GLU A 5 24.08 -0.51 12.89
C GLU A 5 23.39 0.83 13.09
N MET A 6 23.98 1.92 12.61
CA MET A 6 23.37 3.25 12.64
C MET A 6 22.08 3.30 11.83
N LEU A 7 22.08 2.76 10.61
CA LEU A 7 20.90 2.67 9.74
C LEU A 7 19.79 1.86 10.40
N LYS A 8 20.10 0.67 10.89
CA LYS A 8 19.14 -0.18 11.59
C LYS A 8 18.50 0.52 12.77
N LYS A 9 19.31 1.25 13.54
CA LYS A 9 18.81 2.02 14.70
C LYS A 9 17.95 3.21 14.28
N ALA A 10 18.33 3.92 13.23
CA ALA A 10 17.54 5.02 12.69
C ALA A 10 16.18 4.56 12.17
N ASP A 11 16.14 3.45 11.43
CA ASP A 11 14.89 2.85 10.93
C ASP A 11 13.99 2.32 12.08
N GLU A 12 14.60 1.76 13.14
CA GLU A 12 13.85 1.37 14.35
C GLU A 12 13.18 2.57 15.01
N LEU A 13 13.87 3.70 15.08
CA LEU A 13 13.36 4.92 15.70
C LEU A 13 12.32 5.64 14.83
N ALA A 14 12.41 5.52 13.52
CA ALA A 14 11.48 6.07 12.54
C ALA A 14 11.15 7.54 12.78
N PHE A 15 12.19 8.36 12.86
CA PHE A 15 12.06 9.78 13.15
C PHE A 15 11.43 10.56 11.99
N GLU A 16 10.73 11.61 12.37
CA GLU A 16 10.17 12.62 11.49
C GLU A 16 11.26 13.31 10.64
N HIS A 17 12.35 13.73 11.29
CA HIS A 17 13.49 14.42 10.68
C HIS A 17 14.77 13.63 10.94
N VAL A 18 15.51 13.32 9.88
CA VAL A 18 16.81 12.63 9.98
C VAL A 18 17.88 13.43 9.25
N GLN A 19 18.85 13.96 9.98
CA GLN A 19 20.05 14.60 9.43
C GLN A 19 21.18 13.58 9.36
N VAL A 20 21.68 13.28 8.16
CA VAL A 20 22.78 12.36 7.92
C VAL A 20 24.10 13.14 7.78
N MET A 21 25.00 13.00 8.76
CA MET A 21 26.29 13.67 8.82
C MET A 21 27.45 12.66 8.77
N THR A 22 27.39 11.75 7.82
CA THR A 22 28.39 10.70 7.62
C THR A 22 29.28 11.00 6.40
N LYS A 23 30.35 10.22 6.22
CA LYS A 23 31.23 10.33 5.05
C LYS A 23 30.52 9.94 3.75
N ASP A 24 29.58 9.01 3.85
CA ASP A 24 28.75 8.52 2.73
C ASP A 24 27.27 8.67 3.09
N PRO A 25 26.66 9.83 2.86
CA PRO A 25 25.24 10.05 3.11
C PRO A 25 24.34 9.28 2.13
N ASP A 26 24.84 8.96 0.92
CA ASP A 26 24.08 8.24 -0.10
C ASP A 26 23.81 6.78 0.31
N TYR A 27 24.67 6.20 1.16
CA TYR A 27 24.38 4.91 1.78
C TYR A 27 23.03 4.92 2.53
N PHE A 28 22.78 5.98 3.32
CA PHE A 28 21.51 6.10 4.06
C PHE A 28 20.33 6.40 3.13
N LEU A 29 20.54 7.23 2.10
CA LEU A 29 19.50 7.48 1.09
C LEU A 29 19.02 6.19 0.42
N ASN A 30 19.95 5.30 0.08
CA ASN A 30 19.64 4.08 -0.68
C ASN A 30 19.12 2.91 0.19
N ASN A 31 19.34 2.95 1.50
CA ASN A 31 19.06 1.82 2.37
C ASN A 31 18.08 2.12 3.50
N MET A 32 17.89 3.38 3.89
CA MET A 32 16.95 3.77 4.95
C MET A 32 15.51 3.80 4.43
N THR A 33 14.57 3.33 5.25
CA THR A 33 13.16 3.18 4.85
C THR A 33 12.19 3.97 5.72
N ASN A 34 12.52 4.22 6.98
CA ASN A 34 11.60 4.76 7.97
C ASN A 34 11.97 6.17 8.41
N PHE A 35 11.68 7.16 7.56
CA PHE A 35 11.90 8.58 7.86
C PHE A 35 10.75 9.45 7.28
N GLY A 36 10.52 10.61 7.88
CA GLY A 36 9.63 11.61 7.32
C GLY A 36 10.34 12.48 6.28
N ALA A 37 11.48 13.07 6.66
CA ALA A 37 12.38 13.79 5.76
C ALA A 37 13.83 13.45 6.08
N LEU A 38 14.63 13.26 5.03
CA LEU A 38 16.04 12.90 5.10
C LEU A 38 16.87 14.06 4.56
N PHE A 39 17.82 14.56 5.37
CA PHE A 39 18.73 15.66 5.03
C PHE A 39 20.16 15.12 4.90
N LEU A 40 20.72 15.21 3.70
CA LEU A 40 21.97 14.52 3.35
C LEU A 40 23.16 15.48 3.38
N GLY A 41 24.03 15.27 4.35
CA GLY A 41 25.28 16.00 4.51
C GLY A 41 25.14 17.42 5.06
N PRO A 42 26.26 18.18 5.14
CA PRO A 42 26.32 19.45 5.86
C PRO A 42 25.75 20.65 5.07
N ARG A 43 25.42 20.47 3.77
CA ARG A 43 24.94 21.57 2.93
C ARG A 43 23.43 21.75 2.95
N THR A 44 22.71 20.96 3.71
CA THR A 44 21.25 21.03 3.87
C THR A 44 20.85 20.89 5.32
N ASN A 45 19.64 21.31 5.64
CA ASN A 45 19.07 21.19 6.98
C ASN A 45 17.55 21.27 6.94
N VAL A 46 16.91 21.06 8.09
CA VAL A 46 15.45 21.10 8.25
C VAL A 46 14.85 22.43 7.81
N SER A 47 15.48 23.56 8.14
CA SER A 47 14.96 24.89 7.81
C SER A 47 14.86 25.13 6.30
N PHE A 48 15.74 24.56 5.51
CA PHE A 48 15.68 24.63 4.05
C PHE A 48 14.46 23.88 3.51
N GLY A 49 14.20 22.69 4.04
CA GLY A 49 13.02 21.91 3.72
C GLY A 49 11.72 22.63 4.09
N ASP A 50 11.69 23.24 5.27
CA ASP A 50 10.52 23.94 5.79
C ASP A 50 10.17 25.21 5.01
N LYS A 51 11.11 25.87 4.37
CA LYS A 51 10.93 27.23 3.86
C LYS A 51 11.10 27.40 2.37
N VAL A 52 12.12 26.78 1.74
CA VAL A 52 12.55 27.21 0.41
C VAL A 52 12.82 26.09 -0.60
N ILE A 53 13.19 24.89 -0.18
CA ILE A 53 13.52 23.79 -1.11
C ILE A 53 12.28 23.20 -1.78
N GLY A 54 11.10 23.29 -1.15
CA GLY A 54 9.83 22.82 -1.72
C GLY A 54 9.47 21.39 -1.37
N THR A 55 10.24 20.71 -0.52
CA THR A 55 9.83 19.42 0.03
C THR A 55 8.69 19.57 1.03
N ASN A 56 7.90 18.51 1.20
CA ASN A 56 6.86 18.51 2.21
C ASN A 56 7.47 18.68 3.63
N HIS A 57 6.92 19.62 4.41
CA HIS A 57 7.33 19.85 5.80
C HIS A 57 6.26 19.40 6.83
N THR A 58 5.12 18.92 6.37
CA THR A 58 4.07 18.33 7.23
C THR A 58 4.31 16.83 7.34
N LEU A 59 5.16 16.47 8.27
CA LEU A 59 5.78 15.16 8.39
C LEU A 59 5.10 14.28 9.45
N PRO A 60 5.31 12.94 9.41
CA PRO A 60 4.68 12.03 10.35
C PRO A 60 5.39 12.04 11.71
N THR A 61 4.64 12.26 12.78
CA THR A 61 5.11 12.15 14.18
C THR A 61 4.90 10.74 14.75
N ASN A 62 5.34 10.52 15.99
CA ASN A 62 5.09 9.29 16.76
C ASN A 62 5.48 8.00 16.02
N ARG A 63 6.61 7.99 15.34
CA ARG A 63 7.11 6.85 14.55
C ARG A 63 6.21 6.44 13.38
N ASN A 64 5.26 7.27 12.99
CA ASN A 64 4.41 7.00 11.83
C ASN A 64 5.18 7.05 10.50
N ALA A 65 6.44 7.48 10.52
CA ALA A 65 7.34 7.37 9.36
C ALA A 65 7.53 5.92 8.85
N ARG A 66 7.13 4.91 9.62
CA ARG A 66 7.02 3.51 9.17
C ARG A 66 5.90 3.27 8.16
N TYR A 67 4.92 4.17 8.08
CA TYR A 67 3.69 3.96 7.31
C TYR A 67 3.41 5.06 6.29
N THR A 68 3.99 6.24 6.47
CA THR A 68 3.70 7.41 5.62
C THR A 68 4.86 8.40 5.65
N GLY A 69 5.09 9.10 4.54
CA GLY A 69 6.01 10.24 4.46
C GLY A 69 5.35 11.58 4.83
N GLY A 70 4.11 11.58 5.31
CA GLY A 70 3.37 12.80 5.67
C GLY A 70 2.42 13.31 4.59
N LEU A 71 2.28 14.63 4.49
CA LEU A 71 1.37 15.27 3.54
C LEU A 71 1.91 15.21 2.11
N TRP A 72 1.07 14.87 1.17
CA TRP A 72 1.36 14.90 -0.26
C TRP A 72 0.06 15.09 -1.05
N VAL A 73 0.17 15.41 -2.33
CA VAL A 73 -0.99 15.73 -3.19
C VAL A 73 -2.07 14.64 -3.19
N GLY A 74 -1.68 13.38 -3.07
CA GLY A 74 -2.61 12.25 -3.02
C GLY A 74 -3.57 12.26 -1.83
N LYS A 75 -3.26 13.02 -0.75
CA LYS A 75 -4.18 13.19 0.38
C LYS A 75 -5.43 14.02 0.03
N PHE A 76 -5.37 14.78 -1.04
CA PHE A 76 -6.47 15.60 -1.55
C PHE A 76 -7.19 14.96 -2.74
N ILE A 77 -6.72 13.82 -3.21
CA ILE A 77 -7.29 13.09 -4.35
C ILE A 77 -8.16 11.95 -3.83
N LYS A 78 -9.41 11.90 -4.27
CA LYS A 78 -10.29 10.76 -4.04
C LYS A 78 -10.07 9.73 -5.13
N THR A 79 -9.65 8.53 -4.74
CA THR A 79 -9.56 7.39 -5.65
C THR A 79 -10.90 6.65 -5.67
N CYS A 80 -11.46 6.48 -6.84
CA CYS A 80 -12.66 5.67 -7.07
C CYS A 80 -12.34 4.56 -8.06
N THR A 81 -12.91 3.39 -7.85
CA THR A 81 -12.76 2.24 -8.74
C THR A 81 -14.07 1.91 -9.42
N TYR A 82 -14.01 1.37 -10.63
CA TYR A 82 -15.13 0.76 -11.30
C TYR A 82 -14.71 -0.57 -11.93
N GLN A 83 -15.69 -1.43 -12.14
CA GLN A 83 -15.48 -2.68 -12.87
C GLN A 83 -16.66 -2.93 -13.81
N LYS A 84 -16.37 -3.49 -14.97
CA LYS A 84 -17.36 -3.88 -15.98
C LYS A 84 -16.90 -5.15 -16.66
N VAL A 85 -17.72 -6.19 -16.60
CA VAL A 85 -17.49 -7.42 -17.37
C VAL A 85 -18.22 -7.28 -18.70
N LEU A 86 -17.52 -7.54 -19.81
CA LEU A 86 -17.97 -7.17 -21.14
C LEU A 86 -18.74 -8.29 -21.86
N THR A 87 -18.51 -9.56 -21.51
CA THR A 87 -19.15 -10.70 -22.17
C THR A 87 -19.75 -11.69 -21.17
N ASP A 88 -20.67 -12.50 -21.63
CA ASP A 88 -21.33 -13.54 -20.83
C ASP A 88 -20.31 -14.63 -20.42
N GLU A 89 -19.40 -14.99 -21.31
CA GLU A 89 -18.33 -15.96 -21.07
C GLU A 89 -17.39 -15.48 -19.96
N ALA A 90 -16.97 -14.21 -20.04
CA ALA A 90 -16.14 -13.61 -19.01
C ALA A 90 -16.85 -13.53 -17.64
N SER A 91 -18.15 -13.18 -17.65
CA SER A 91 -18.96 -13.15 -16.43
C SER A 91 -19.10 -14.54 -15.80
N THR A 92 -19.28 -15.57 -16.63
CA THR A 92 -19.35 -16.97 -16.19
C THR A 92 -18.02 -17.40 -15.56
N MET A 93 -16.91 -17.20 -16.26
CA MET A 93 -15.58 -17.58 -15.79
C MET A 93 -15.23 -16.89 -14.46
N VAL A 94 -15.39 -15.56 -14.39
CA VAL A 94 -15.14 -14.80 -13.14
C VAL A 94 -16.07 -15.27 -12.01
N GLY A 95 -17.33 -15.56 -12.33
CA GLY A 95 -18.30 -16.07 -11.39
C GLY A 95 -17.89 -17.41 -10.78
N GLU A 96 -17.39 -18.34 -11.59
CA GLU A 96 -16.89 -19.64 -11.11
C GLU A 96 -15.72 -19.49 -10.13
N TYR A 97 -14.73 -18.68 -10.47
CA TYR A 97 -13.58 -18.41 -9.58
C TYR A 97 -14.03 -17.72 -8.29
N CYS A 98 -14.91 -16.73 -8.40
CA CYS A 98 -15.48 -16.03 -7.26
C CYS A 98 -16.23 -16.99 -6.33
N SER A 99 -17.06 -17.87 -6.89
CA SER A 99 -17.78 -18.87 -6.11
C SER A 99 -16.85 -19.80 -5.33
N ARG A 100 -15.79 -20.29 -5.97
CA ARG A 100 -14.77 -21.14 -5.32
C ARG A 100 -14.08 -20.42 -4.16
N LEU A 101 -13.67 -19.17 -4.38
CA LEU A 101 -13.02 -18.38 -3.35
C LEU A 101 -13.96 -18.12 -2.17
N CYS A 102 -15.21 -17.77 -2.45
CA CYS A 102 -16.22 -17.56 -1.43
C CYS A 102 -16.51 -18.83 -0.61
N ALA A 103 -16.48 -20.01 -1.24
CA ALA A 103 -16.62 -21.27 -0.53
C ALA A 103 -15.45 -21.52 0.45
N ILE A 104 -14.21 -21.21 0.03
CA ILE A 104 -13.04 -21.34 0.89
C ILE A 104 -13.09 -20.36 2.08
N GLU A 105 -13.56 -19.13 1.82
CA GLU A 105 -13.66 -18.07 2.82
C GLU A 105 -14.91 -18.18 3.71
N GLY A 106 -15.87 -19.06 3.39
CA GLY A 106 -17.16 -19.18 4.08
C GLY A 106 -18.13 -18.02 3.80
N MET A 107 -17.93 -17.28 2.69
CA MET A 107 -18.76 -16.12 2.32
C MET A 107 -19.95 -16.53 1.45
N ILE A 108 -20.94 -17.21 2.04
CA ILE A 108 -22.06 -17.84 1.34
C ILE A 108 -22.84 -16.86 0.46
N ALA A 109 -23.22 -15.70 0.99
CA ALA A 109 -24.01 -14.71 0.26
C ALA A 109 -23.26 -14.10 -0.94
N HIS A 110 -21.94 -13.92 -0.83
CA HIS A 110 -21.10 -13.50 -1.95
C HIS A 110 -21.00 -14.62 -3.01
N GLY A 111 -20.81 -15.86 -2.56
CA GLY A 111 -20.80 -17.02 -3.44
C GLY A 111 -22.10 -17.16 -4.23
N GLU A 112 -23.25 -16.97 -3.60
CA GLU A 112 -24.55 -17.03 -4.30
C GLU A 112 -24.74 -15.92 -5.32
N GLN A 113 -24.22 -14.72 -5.08
CA GLN A 113 -24.19 -13.66 -6.10
C GLN A 113 -23.37 -14.06 -7.34
N ALA A 114 -22.25 -14.74 -7.14
CA ALA A 114 -21.44 -15.28 -8.22
C ALA A 114 -22.21 -16.41 -8.96
N ASN A 115 -22.79 -17.34 -8.22
CA ASN A 115 -23.57 -18.47 -8.74
C ASN A 115 -24.73 -18.03 -9.63
N LEU A 116 -25.43 -16.97 -9.24
CA LEU A 116 -26.51 -16.39 -10.05
C LEU A 116 -26.02 -15.93 -11.43
N ARG A 117 -24.81 -15.37 -11.53
CA ARG A 117 -24.22 -14.97 -12.81
C ARG A 117 -23.82 -16.18 -13.64
N VAL A 118 -23.20 -17.18 -13.04
CA VAL A 118 -22.85 -18.42 -13.72
C VAL A 118 -24.09 -19.11 -14.30
N ARG A 119 -25.15 -19.26 -13.53
CA ARG A 119 -26.43 -19.81 -14.01
C ARG A 119 -27.05 -18.98 -15.12
N ARG A 120 -27.04 -17.63 -14.94
CA ARG A 120 -27.68 -16.72 -15.91
C ARG A 120 -26.94 -16.67 -17.25
N TYR A 121 -25.63 -16.56 -17.22
CA TYR A 121 -24.82 -16.29 -18.41
C TYR A 121 -24.15 -17.55 -18.95
N GLY A 122 -23.74 -18.48 -18.10
CA GLY A 122 -23.15 -19.76 -18.48
C GLY A 122 -24.17 -20.87 -18.72
N ARG A 123 -25.41 -20.70 -18.25
CA ARG A 123 -26.49 -21.70 -18.33
C ARG A 123 -26.08 -23.06 -17.73
N GLN A 124 -25.29 -23.04 -16.68
CA GLN A 124 -24.75 -24.23 -16.02
C GLN A 124 -24.87 -24.07 -14.50
N ASP A 125 -24.90 -25.18 -13.79
CA ASP A 125 -24.78 -25.17 -12.34
C ASP A 125 -23.33 -24.93 -11.92
N VAL A 126 -23.16 -24.33 -10.74
CA VAL A 126 -21.83 -24.04 -10.21
C VAL A 126 -21.31 -25.28 -9.50
N PRO A 127 -20.20 -25.87 -9.99
CA PRO A 127 -19.70 -27.13 -9.44
C PRO A 127 -19.16 -27.02 -7.99
N TYR A 128 -19.05 -25.81 -7.45
CA TYR A 128 -18.43 -25.55 -6.14
C TYR A 128 -19.26 -24.67 -5.21
N GLY A 129 -20.48 -24.33 -5.59
CA GLY A 129 -21.31 -23.35 -4.88
C GLY A 129 -22.45 -23.98 -4.06
N GLY A 130 -22.38 -25.25 -3.80
CA GLY A 130 -23.31 -25.88 -2.86
C GLY A 130 -22.86 -25.56 -1.44
N VAL A 131 -23.73 -24.94 -0.63
CA VAL A 131 -23.66 -25.14 0.82
C VAL A 131 -23.76 -26.65 1.02
N PRO A 132 -22.78 -27.30 1.67
CA PRO A 132 -23.00 -28.70 2.07
C PRO A 132 -24.28 -28.73 2.89
N ALA A 133 -25.18 -29.58 2.51
CA ALA A 133 -26.44 -29.83 3.26
C ALA A 133 -26.10 -30.36 4.65
#